data_978066b716a738a94881e2a050a0a1be
#
_entry.id   978066b716a738a94881e2a050a0a1be
#
_cell.length_a   1.000
_cell.length_b   1.000
_cell.length_c   1.000
_cell.angle_alpha   90.00
_cell.angle_beta   90.00
_cell.angle_gamma   90.00
#
_symmetry.space_group_name_H-M   'P 1'
#
loop_
_entity.id
_entity.type
_entity.pdbx_description
1 polymer ?
#
loop_
_entity_poly.entity_id
_entity_poly.type
_entity_poly.pdbx_seq_one_letter_code
_entity_poly.pdbx_strand_id
1 'polypeptide(L)'
;GDKMRAAGFRAWYDSRELSVRGYVEVLTHLPRLLSFRKDLITRFGDSMPQVFVGVDAPDFNLAVEEKLRRRGVPTVHFVSPSIWAWRPARIQTIRRAVDHMLLVFPFEQEIYRKAGVPATFVGHPLAGIIPMTPDTAGARRSFGIGDDGLPVITVMPGSRVDELKGCAPVFFNA
;
A
#
# COMPACT_ATOMS: atom_id res chain seq x y z
N GLY A 1 -11.32 0.38 2.75
CA GLY A 1 -11.78 -0.90 3.29
C GLY A 1 -12.62 -0.71 4.56
N ASP A 2 -13.12 -1.80 5.11
CA ASP A 2 -14.11 -1.75 6.21
C ASP A 2 -13.59 -1.05 7.47
N LYS A 3 -12.33 -1.24 7.83
CA LYS A 3 -11.70 -0.53 8.96
C LYS A 3 -11.70 1.00 8.78
N MET A 4 -11.49 1.49 7.55
CA MET A 4 -11.55 2.92 7.27
C MET A 4 -12.98 3.45 7.36
N ARG A 5 -13.96 2.68 6.86
CA ARG A 5 -15.38 3.03 6.97
C ARG A 5 -15.83 3.10 8.43
N ALA A 6 -15.41 2.12 9.24
CA ALA A 6 -15.68 2.12 10.68
C ALA A 6 -15.07 3.34 11.40
N ALA A 7 -13.96 3.87 10.90
CA ALA A 7 -13.34 5.12 11.38
C ALA A 7 -13.96 6.41 10.79
N GLY A 8 -15.11 6.34 10.12
CA GLY A 8 -15.83 7.49 9.56
C GLY A 8 -15.39 7.89 8.14
N PHE A 9 -14.56 7.11 7.46
CA PHE A 9 -14.15 7.41 6.09
C PHE A 9 -15.32 7.28 5.10
N ARG A 10 -15.57 8.31 4.33
CA ARG A 10 -16.58 8.33 3.25
C ARG A 10 -15.93 7.87 1.95
N ALA A 11 -16.22 6.63 1.54
CA ALA A 11 -15.70 6.08 0.31
C ALA A 11 -16.54 6.52 -0.89
N TRP A 12 -15.90 7.07 -1.91
CA TRP A 12 -16.54 7.32 -3.22
C TRP A 12 -16.51 6.07 -4.09
N TYR A 13 -15.48 5.22 -3.93
CA TYR A 13 -15.29 3.97 -4.66
C TYR A 13 -14.92 2.84 -3.70
N ASP A 14 -15.22 1.61 -4.07
CA ASP A 14 -14.75 0.46 -3.32
C ASP A 14 -13.27 0.18 -3.65
N SER A 15 -12.46 -0.07 -2.62
CA SER A 15 -11.04 -0.41 -2.79
C SER A 15 -10.82 -1.69 -3.60
N ARG A 16 -11.79 -2.60 -3.61
CA ARG A 16 -11.77 -3.82 -4.44
C ARG A 16 -11.74 -3.51 -5.92
N GLU A 17 -12.32 -2.40 -6.34
CA GLU A 17 -12.30 -1.94 -7.74
C GLU A 17 -10.92 -1.48 -8.22
N LEU A 18 -10.05 -1.09 -7.27
CA LEU A 18 -8.67 -0.69 -7.52
C LEU A 18 -7.66 -1.84 -7.30
N SER A 19 -8.10 -2.96 -6.72
CA SER A 19 -7.27 -4.11 -6.37
C SER A 19 -7.07 -5.08 -7.54
N VAL A 20 -6.93 -4.55 -8.75
CA VAL A 20 -6.66 -5.32 -9.97
C VAL A 20 -5.18 -5.70 -10.02
N ARG A 21 -4.88 -6.99 -10.12
CA ARG A 21 -3.50 -7.50 -10.14
C ARG A 21 -3.37 -8.67 -11.12
N GLY A 22 -2.37 -8.57 -11.98
CA GLY A 22 -2.11 -9.49 -13.09
C GLY A 22 -1.98 -8.70 -14.39
N TYR A 23 -1.00 -9.01 -15.23
CA TYR A 23 -0.75 -8.23 -16.45
C TYR A 23 -1.97 -8.18 -17.38
N VAL A 24 -2.68 -9.30 -17.52
CA VAL A 24 -3.87 -9.38 -18.38
C VAL A 24 -5.06 -8.65 -17.75
N GLU A 25 -5.26 -8.84 -16.45
CA GLU A 25 -6.36 -8.23 -15.70
C GLU A 25 -6.18 -6.71 -15.58
N VAL A 26 -4.94 -6.22 -15.42
CA VAL A 26 -4.62 -4.78 -15.46
C VAL A 26 -5.00 -4.16 -16.80
N LEU A 27 -4.73 -4.83 -17.91
CA LEU A 27 -5.05 -4.30 -19.25
C LEU A 27 -6.57 -4.16 -19.47
N THR A 28 -7.37 -5.12 -19.01
CA THR A 28 -8.84 -5.08 -19.15
C THR A 28 -9.48 -4.02 -18.25
N HIS A 29 -8.89 -3.74 -17.09
CA HIS A 29 -9.40 -2.75 -16.13
C HIS A 29 -8.78 -1.35 -16.27
N LEU A 30 -7.75 -1.20 -17.12
CA LEU A 30 -7.05 0.06 -17.32
C LEU A 30 -7.97 1.24 -17.68
N PRO A 31 -8.96 1.12 -18.59
CA PRO A 31 -9.87 2.22 -18.89
C PRO A 31 -10.66 2.69 -17.65
N ARG A 32 -11.09 1.75 -16.79
CA ARG A 32 -11.81 2.05 -15.55
C ARG A 32 -10.92 2.76 -14.53
N LEU A 33 -9.68 2.28 -14.35
CA LEU A 33 -8.69 2.93 -13.47
C LEU A 33 -8.37 4.36 -13.93
N LEU A 34 -8.24 4.57 -15.23
CA LEU A 34 -8.03 5.91 -15.81
C LEU A 34 -9.25 6.81 -15.61
N SER A 35 -10.47 6.28 -15.75
CA SER A 35 -11.71 7.01 -15.46
C SER A 35 -11.79 7.43 -13.99
N PHE A 36 -11.50 6.53 -13.05
CA PHE A 36 -11.46 6.86 -11.62
C PHE A 36 -10.41 7.93 -11.30
N ARG A 37 -9.22 7.81 -11.90
CA ARG A 37 -8.18 8.83 -11.74
C ARG A 37 -8.64 10.19 -12.24
N LYS A 38 -9.27 10.24 -13.42
CA LYS A 38 -9.81 11.47 -14.01
C LYS A 38 -10.88 12.09 -13.10
N ASP A 39 -11.82 11.27 -12.60
CA ASP A 39 -12.89 11.73 -11.72
C ASP A 39 -12.33 12.29 -10.40
N LEU A 40 -11.37 11.60 -9.76
CA LEU A 40 -10.71 12.11 -8.57
C LEU A 40 -9.99 13.44 -8.81
N ILE A 41 -9.25 13.56 -9.91
CA ILE A 41 -8.54 14.79 -10.26
C ILE A 41 -9.52 15.95 -10.48
N THR A 42 -10.67 15.69 -11.10
CA THR A 42 -11.71 16.70 -11.31
C THR A 42 -12.32 17.11 -9.98
N ARG A 43 -12.85 16.18 -9.21
CA ARG A 43 -13.52 16.45 -7.93
C ARG A 43 -12.62 17.18 -6.93
N PHE A 44 -11.38 16.73 -6.77
CA PHE A 44 -10.42 17.39 -5.87
C PHE A 44 -9.90 18.70 -6.45
N GLY A 45 -9.79 18.81 -7.77
CA GLY A 45 -9.43 20.07 -8.41
C GLY A 45 -10.51 21.15 -8.25
N ASP A 46 -11.77 20.77 -8.25
CA ASP A 46 -12.90 21.69 -8.04
C ASP A 46 -13.10 22.03 -6.55
N SER A 47 -12.91 21.06 -5.66
CA SER A 47 -13.08 21.27 -4.21
C SER A 47 -11.87 21.92 -3.53
N MET A 48 -10.70 21.92 -4.18
CA MET A 48 -9.43 22.47 -3.66
C MET A 48 -9.18 22.07 -2.20
N PRO A 49 -8.96 20.78 -1.89
CA PRO A 49 -8.76 20.33 -0.52
C PRO A 49 -7.50 20.96 0.08
N GLN A 50 -7.47 21.12 1.40
CA GLN A 50 -6.31 21.65 2.12
C GLN A 50 -5.06 20.78 1.96
N VAL A 51 -5.24 19.46 1.80
CA VAL A 51 -4.18 18.48 1.54
C VAL A 51 -4.77 17.25 0.88
N PHE A 52 -4.02 16.67 -0.05
CA PHE A 52 -4.28 15.34 -0.57
C PHE A 52 -3.29 14.34 0.01
N VAL A 53 -3.80 13.25 0.58
CA VAL A 53 -2.96 12.17 1.12
C VAL A 53 -3.15 10.90 0.30
N GLY A 54 -2.15 10.54 -0.48
CA GLY A 54 -2.08 9.25 -1.18
C GLY A 54 -1.54 8.17 -0.24
N VAL A 55 -2.18 7.01 -0.23
CA VAL A 55 -1.75 5.87 0.58
C VAL A 55 -1.43 4.69 -0.32
N ASP A 56 -0.15 4.28 -0.35
CA ASP A 56 0.33 3.16 -1.19
C ASP A 56 -0.09 3.32 -2.68
N ALA A 57 -0.21 2.23 -3.44
CA ALA A 57 -0.61 2.21 -4.84
C ALA A 57 0.03 3.33 -5.70
N PRO A 58 1.37 3.42 -5.74
CA PRO A 58 2.09 4.56 -6.30
C PRO A 58 1.83 4.76 -7.81
N ASP A 59 1.55 3.69 -8.57
CA ASP A 59 1.21 3.81 -10.00
C ASP A 59 -0.12 4.53 -10.24
N PHE A 60 -1.01 4.53 -9.25
CA PHE A 60 -2.26 5.26 -9.29
C PHE A 60 -2.12 6.65 -8.65
N ASN A 61 -1.66 6.70 -7.39
CA ASN A 61 -1.65 7.90 -6.58
C ASN A 61 -0.70 8.97 -7.08
N LEU A 62 0.55 8.63 -7.46
CA LEU A 62 1.52 9.62 -7.94
C LEU A 62 1.01 10.43 -9.14
N ALA A 63 0.19 9.83 -10.01
CA ALA A 63 -0.36 10.55 -11.13
C ALA A 63 -1.50 11.51 -10.72
N VAL A 64 -2.26 11.19 -9.67
CA VAL A 64 -3.27 12.08 -9.07
C VAL A 64 -2.57 13.23 -8.35
N GLU A 65 -1.61 12.90 -7.51
CA GLU A 65 -0.79 13.84 -6.73
C GLU A 65 -0.11 14.87 -7.63
N GLU A 66 0.57 14.43 -8.70
CA GLU A 66 1.23 15.36 -9.63
C GLU A 66 0.24 16.36 -10.25
N LYS A 67 -0.96 15.91 -10.60
CA LYS A 67 -1.99 16.80 -11.17
C LYS A 67 -2.57 17.78 -10.14
N LEU A 68 -2.81 17.32 -8.94
CA LEU A 68 -3.33 18.15 -7.85
C LEU A 68 -2.29 19.15 -7.37
N ARG A 69 -1.03 18.72 -7.22
CA ARG A 69 0.09 19.59 -6.86
C ARG A 69 0.27 20.74 -7.86
N ARG A 70 0.18 20.46 -9.17
CA ARG A 70 0.20 21.50 -10.22
C ARG A 70 -0.94 22.50 -10.12
N ARG A 71 -2.03 22.16 -9.44
CA ARG A 71 -3.15 23.04 -9.14
C ARG A 71 -3.02 23.75 -7.80
N GLY A 72 -1.91 23.55 -7.08
CA GLY A 72 -1.64 24.19 -5.79
C GLY A 72 -2.17 23.42 -4.57
N VAL A 73 -2.65 22.20 -4.73
CA VAL A 73 -3.06 21.33 -3.62
C VAL A 73 -1.82 20.69 -3.02
N PRO A 74 -1.53 20.87 -1.72
CA PRO A 74 -0.45 20.17 -1.04
C PRO A 74 -0.65 18.66 -1.08
N THR A 75 0.43 17.91 -1.37
CA THR A 75 0.38 16.46 -1.54
C THR A 75 1.31 15.74 -0.59
N VAL A 76 0.77 14.74 0.11
CA VAL A 76 1.49 13.85 1.00
C VAL A 76 1.29 12.41 0.54
N HIS A 77 2.35 11.64 0.44
CA HIS A 77 2.27 10.22 0.10
C HIS A 77 2.75 9.35 1.27
N PHE A 78 1.92 8.42 1.69
CA PHE A 78 2.25 7.45 2.73
C PHE A 78 2.56 6.09 2.11
N VAL A 79 3.65 5.48 2.52
CA VAL A 79 4.27 4.25 2.01
C VAL A 79 5.03 4.48 0.69
N SER A 80 6.34 4.68 0.82
CA SER A 80 7.26 4.80 -0.32
C SER A 80 7.20 3.57 -1.22
N PRO A 81 7.14 3.73 -2.55
CA PRO A 81 7.41 2.61 -3.44
C PRO A 81 8.86 2.14 -3.27
N SER A 82 9.12 0.85 -3.44
CA SER A 82 10.42 0.21 -3.22
C SER A 82 11.47 0.63 -4.28
N ILE A 83 11.73 1.93 -4.41
CA ILE A 83 12.68 2.50 -5.38
C ILE A 83 14.13 2.07 -5.13
N TRP A 84 14.43 1.65 -3.93
CA TRP A 84 15.73 1.11 -3.51
C TRP A 84 15.99 -0.30 -4.05
N ALA A 85 14.95 -1.07 -4.33
CA ALA A 85 15.06 -2.44 -4.85
C ALA A 85 15.00 -2.47 -6.38
N TRP A 86 14.16 -1.63 -6.98
CA TRP A 86 13.92 -1.62 -8.42
C TRP A 86 13.35 -0.26 -8.85
N ARG A 87 13.52 0.14 -10.10
CA ARG A 87 13.04 1.42 -10.67
C ARG A 87 13.51 2.68 -9.91
N PRO A 88 14.82 2.85 -9.66
CA PRO A 88 15.34 4.04 -8.96
C PRO A 88 14.97 5.36 -9.65
N ALA A 89 14.80 5.35 -10.97
CA ALA A 89 14.36 6.53 -11.75
C ALA A 89 12.97 7.06 -11.34
N ARG A 90 12.14 6.24 -10.64
CA ARG A 90 10.83 6.67 -10.14
C ARG A 90 10.93 7.83 -9.14
N ILE A 91 12.08 8.03 -8.52
CA ILE A 91 12.33 9.18 -7.63
C ILE A 91 12.03 10.53 -8.32
N GLN A 92 12.24 10.64 -9.63
CA GLN A 92 11.93 11.86 -10.39
C GLN A 92 10.42 12.09 -10.50
N THR A 93 9.63 11.01 -10.62
CA THR A 93 8.17 11.11 -10.61
C THR A 93 7.67 11.53 -9.24
N ILE A 94 8.19 10.92 -8.18
CA ILE A 94 7.87 11.28 -6.79
C ILE A 94 8.17 12.75 -6.53
N ARG A 95 9.34 13.22 -6.93
CA ARG A 95 9.76 14.62 -6.77
C ARG A 95 8.79 15.62 -7.42
N ARG A 96 8.17 15.24 -8.54
CA ARG A 96 7.16 16.09 -9.21
C ARG A 96 5.78 15.98 -8.58
N ALA A 97 5.46 14.84 -8.00
CA ALA A 97 4.11 14.51 -7.52
C ALA A 97 3.87 14.87 -6.05
N VAL A 98 4.90 14.79 -5.20
CA VAL A 98 4.75 14.78 -3.74
C VAL A 98 5.48 15.94 -3.11
N ASP A 99 4.82 16.67 -2.20
CA ASP A 99 5.45 17.67 -1.36
C ASP A 99 6.13 17.06 -0.14
N HIS A 100 5.54 15.99 0.41
CA HIS A 100 6.10 15.29 1.56
C HIS A 100 5.84 13.79 1.52
N MET A 101 6.86 12.98 1.75
CA MET A 101 6.77 11.52 1.80
C MET A 101 6.79 11.03 3.25
N LEU A 102 5.86 10.14 3.61
CA LEU A 102 5.83 9.45 4.89
C LEU A 102 6.36 8.02 4.71
N LEU A 103 7.50 7.74 5.32
CA LEU A 103 8.28 6.52 5.12
C LEU A 103 7.99 5.49 6.21
N VAL A 104 7.89 4.23 5.82
CA VAL A 104 7.67 3.12 6.77
C VAL A 104 8.96 2.40 7.16
N PHE A 105 10.07 2.65 6.43
CA PHE A 105 11.38 2.09 6.74
C PHE A 105 12.41 3.20 6.97
N PRO A 106 13.24 3.11 8.02
CA PRO A 106 14.18 4.18 8.37
C PRO A 106 15.29 4.39 7.33
N PHE A 107 15.71 3.33 6.64
CA PHE A 107 16.77 3.41 5.63
C PHE A 107 16.38 4.21 4.38
N GLU A 108 15.08 4.39 4.13
CA GLU A 108 14.58 5.15 2.98
C GLU A 108 14.86 6.65 3.12
N GLN A 109 14.98 7.19 4.36
CA GLN A 109 15.20 8.62 4.60
C GLN A 109 16.41 9.16 3.83
N GLU A 110 17.50 8.42 3.80
CA GLU A 110 18.71 8.84 3.13
C GLU A 110 18.55 8.92 1.59
N ILE A 111 17.73 8.04 1.02
CA ILE A 111 17.42 8.05 -0.42
C ILE A 111 16.67 9.33 -0.78
N TYR A 112 15.64 9.67 0.01
CA TYR A 112 14.83 10.87 -0.22
C TYR A 112 15.60 12.15 0.07
N ARG A 113 16.45 12.16 1.09
CA ARG A 113 17.35 13.27 1.41
C ARG A 113 18.31 13.57 0.24
N LYS A 114 18.95 12.54 -0.33
CA LYS A 114 19.84 12.68 -1.50
C LYS A 114 19.10 13.18 -2.74
N ALA A 115 17.84 12.82 -2.89
CA ALA A 115 17.00 13.25 -4.00
C ALA A 115 16.40 14.65 -3.82
N GLY A 116 16.57 15.29 -2.66
CA GLY A 116 15.97 16.58 -2.34
C GLY A 116 14.45 16.53 -2.24
N VAL A 117 13.89 15.38 -1.80
CA VAL A 117 12.45 15.21 -1.56
C VAL A 117 12.20 15.21 -0.05
N PRO A 118 11.37 16.11 0.47
CA PRO A 118 11.03 16.13 1.89
C PRO A 118 10.39 14.79 2.30
N ALA A 119 10.91 14.19 3.38
CA ALA A 119 10.42 12.90 3.85
C ALA A 119 10.60 12.75 5.36
N THR A 120 9.66 12.03 6.00
CA THR A 120 9.70 11.72 7.42
C THR A 120 9.48 10.22 7.63
N PHE A 121 10.34 9.60 8.42
CA PHE A 121 10.11 8.23 8.89
C PHE A 121 9.04 8.26 9.99
N VAL A 122 7.93 7.57 9.75
CA VAL A 122 6.79 7.49 10.67
C VAL A 122 6.61 6.10 11.28
N GLY A 123 7.40 5.14 10.84
CA GLY A 123 7.33 3.75 11.29
C GLY A 123 6.30 2.92 10.53
N HIS A 124 6.43 1.61 10.67
CA HIS A 124 5.49 0.66 10.06
C HIS A 124 4.29 0.44 11.01
N PRO A 125 3.03 0.54 10.52
CA PRO A 125 1.85 0.40 11.37
C PRO A 125 1.79 -0.90 12.18
N LEU A 126 2.31 -1.99 11.64
CA LEU A 126 2.36 -3.28 12.35
C LEU A 126 3.34 -3.31 13.51
N ALA A 127 4.33 -2.43 13.57
CA ALA A 127 5.30 -2.39 14.66
C ALA A 127 4.65 -2.07 16.02
N GLY A 128 3.53 -1.34 16.02
CA GLY A 128 2.76 -1.06 17.24
C GLY A 128 1.69 -2.13 17.56
N ILE A 129 1.45 -3.07 16.64
CA ILE A 129 0.38 -4.07 16.76
C ILE A 129 0.93 -5.44 17.11
N ILE A 130 2.09 -5.79 16.52
CA ILE A 130 2.71 -7.10 16.73
C ILE A 130 3.51 -7.04 18.05
N PRO A 131 3.14 -7.84 19.07
CA PRO A 131 3.85 -7.83 20.35
C PRO A 131 5.25 -8.43 20.20
N MET A 132 6.23 -7.85 20.91
CA MET A 132 7.60 -8.38 20.94
C MET A 132 7.69 -9.73 21.67
N THR A 133 6.77 -9.98 22.61
CA THR A 133 6.64 -11.27 23.30
C THR A 133 5.36 -11.93 22.82
N PRO A 134 5.43 -12.99 22.00
CA PRO A 134 4.25 -13.63 21.45
C PRO A 134 3.54 -14.48 22.52
N ASP A 135 2.20 -14.42 22.57
CA ASP A 135 1.37 -15.36 23.30
C ASP A 135 1.17 -16.64 22.48
N THR A 136 2.16 -17.51 22.49
CA THR A 136 2.12 -18.78 21.73
C THR A 136 0.97 -19.68 22.18
N ALA A 137 0.72 -19.77 23.49
CA ALA A 137 -0.34 -20.62 24.04
C ALA A 137 -1.74 -20.10 23.64
N GLY A 138 -1.94 -18.77 23.72
CA GLY A 138 -3.19 -18.14 23.26
C GLY A 138 -3.40 -18.31 21.76
N ALA A 139 -2.33 -18.16 20.96
CA ALA A 139 -2.39 -18.39 19.51
C ALA A 139 -2.76 -19.84 19.17
N ARG A 140 -2.13 -20.83 19.80
CA ARG A 140 -2.49 -22.25 19.60
C ARG A 140 -3.94 -22.50 19.91
N ARG A 141 -4.44 -22.01 21.05
CA ARG A 141 -5.87 -22.13 21.42
C ARG A 141 -6.80 -21.48 20.40
N SER A 142 -6.45 -20.31 19.89
CA SER A 142 -7.29 -19.58 18.90
C SER A 142 -7.43 -20.33 17.57
N PHE A 143 -6.45 -21.15 17.21
CA PHE A 143 -6.49 -22.02 16.03
C PHE A 143 -6.99 -23.44 16.33
N GLY A 144 -7.42 -23.75 17.55
CA GLY A 144 -7.83 -25.09 17.94
C GLY A 144 -6.70 -26.12 17.96
N ILE A 145 -5.44 -25.66 18.07
CA ILE A 145 -4.27 -26.53 18.14
C ILE A 145 -4.03 -26.90 19.59
N GLY A 146 -3.97 -28.20 19.89
CA GLY A 146 -3.73 -28.73 21.23
C GLY A 146 -2.34 -28.36 21.77
N ASP A 147 -2.17 -28.49 23.09
CA ASP A 147 -0.88 -28.30 23.75
C ASP A 147 -0.20 -29.67 23.96
N ASP A 148 -0.03 -30.41 22.86
CA ASP A 148 0.52 -31.76 22.80
C ASP A 148 2.06 -31.80 22.64
N GLY A 149 2.69 -30.61 22.65
CA GLY A 149 4.14 -30.45 22.46
C GLY A 149 4.61 -30.65 21.02
N LEU A 150 3.71 -30.95 20.09
CA LEU A 150 4.08 -31.13 18.70
C LEU A 150 4.43 -29.79 18.02
N PRO A 151 5.40 -29.80 17.11
CA PRO A 151 5.74 -28.59 16.34
C PRO A 151 4.60 -28.19 15.41
N VAL A 152 4.42 -26.87 15.25
CA VAL A 152 3.46 -26.30 14.31
C VAL A 152 4.22 -25.79 13.10
N ILE A 153 3.88 -26.29 11.93
CA ILE A 153 4.42 -25.83 10.65
C ILE A 153 3.39 -24.92 9.98
N THR A 154 3.75 -23.64 9.82
CA THR A 154 2.89 -22.68 9.12
C THR A 154 3.23 -22.66 7.65
N VAL A 155 2.25 -22.96 6.78
CA VAL A 155 2.38 -22.90 5.33
C VAL A 155 1.73 -21.59 4.86
N MET A 156 2.51 -20.73 4.21
CA MET A 156 2.06 -19.42 3.69
C MET A 156 2.23 -19.34 2.17
N PRO A 157 1.38 -19.99 1.37
CA PRO A 157 1.53 -20.08 -0.09
C PRO A 157 1.16 -18.80 -0.82
N GLY A 158 0.70 -17.77 -0.11
CA GLY A 158 0.30 -16.48 -0.64
C GLY A 158 -1.08 -16.06 -0.18
N SER A 159 -1.44 -14.82 -0.49
CA SER A 159 -2.72 -14.20 -0.13
C SER A 159 -3.66 -13.97 -1.33
N ARG A 160 -3.21 -14.29 -2.54
CA ARG A 160 -3.94 -14.05 -3.80
C ARG A 160 -4.24 -15.37 -4.49
N VAL A 161 -5.36 -15.39 -5.23
CA VAL A 161 -5.79 -16.60 -5.96
C VAL A 161 -4.69 -17.14 -6.88
N ASP A 162 -4.00 -16.26 -7.62
CA ASP A 162 -2.95 -16.69 -8.54
C ASP A 162 -1.69 -17.17 -7.81
N GLU A 163 -1.32 -16.55 -6.69
CA GLU A 163 -0.27 -17.02 -5.79
C GLU A 163 -0.62 -18.42 -5.24
N LEU A 164 -1.86 -18.57 -4.75
CA LEU A 164 -2.34 -19.86 -4.25
C LEU A 164 -2.34 -20.95 -5.32
N LYS A 165 -2.83 -20.66 -6.53
CA LYS A 165 -2.81 -21.61 -7.65
C LYS A 165 -1.41 -22.06 -8.02
N GLY A 166 -0.43 -21.14 -8.00
CA GLY A 166 0.96 -21.45 -8.36
C GLY A 166 1.75 -22.12 -7.23
N CYS A 167 1.59 -21.64 -5.99
CA CYS A 167 2.47 -22.04 -4.88
C CYS A 167 1.87 -23.14 -4.00
N ALA A 168 0.54 -23.17 -3.77
CA ALA A 168 -0.03 -24.11 -2.82
C ALA A 168 0.20 -25.58 -3.20
N PRO A 169 0.07 -26.00 -4.49
CA PRO A 169 0.35 -27.39 -4.85
C PRO A 169 1.79 -27.80 -4.53
N VAL A 170 2.76 -26.91 -4.71
CA VAL A 170 4.17 -27.17 -4.40
C VAL A 170 4.38 -27.35 -2.91
N PHE A 171 3.82 -26.47 -2.08
CA PHE A 171 3.96 -26.53 -0.63
C PHE A 171 3.28 -27.76 -0.01
N PHE A 172 2.15 -28.21 -0.57
CA PHE A 172 1.43 -29.38 -0.03
C PHE A 172 1.95 -30.72 -0.57
N ASN A 173 2.80 -30.70 -1.60
CA ASN A 173 3.45 -31.90 -2.13
C ASN A 173 4.89 -32.09 -1.60
N ALA A 174 5.39 -31.16 -0.83
CA ALA A 174 6.72 -31.22 -0.19
C ALA A 174 6.63 -31.88 1.20
#